data_78aa72dff53d6e06195d4080d25320ab
#
_entry.id   78aa72dff53d6e06195d4080d25320ab
#
_cell.length_a   1.000
_cell.length_b   1.000
_cell.length_c   1.000
_cell.angle_alpha   90.00
_cell.angle_beta   90.00
_cell.angle_gamma   90.00
#
_symmetry.space_group_name_H-M   'P 1'
#
loop_
_entity.id
_entity.type
_entity.pdbx_description
1 polymer ?
#
loop_
_entity_poly.entity_id
_entity_poly.type
_entity_poly.pdbx_seq_one_letter_code
_entity_poly.pdbx_strand_id
1 'polypeptide(L)'
;MNKMKMNGKESYFWKNKEYIVLLTAIQGCLILMRARANGIYHAQLRRFHDVFSMELIMCIISSIIYSRIKELIQPLAIVLQDSFKTFALLSIFFSHASLLFFYIYLPDNSLISTLLKFNTILSLMLALFLTTAGYAVTRSAPVVNRVNVKIRNLPLSLDGFTIVLLTDIHIGPTVNKKRIEEIVAKTNALHADMVAISGDLVDGFLSNLIQPTLPLANLKSKYGVYYATGNHEYYYGDTNEWLHYFTTKFNITVLRNTNRNLCSSSGDCICIAGVDDVLTEKLRIPDHHTDAEHALNGCSQTQPVILLVHQPNGASKILRSTKKRIDLILSGHTHAGQFYIVWLFAYLKNDFLYGLYRIKNSDTQIYVSSGVNYWGPPVKMLNLCEITLLTLRTSS
;
A
#
# COMPACT_ATOMS: atom_id res chain seq x y z
N MET A 1 -24.29 -1.24 -27.16
CA MET A 1 -23.37 -1.85 -26.16
C MET A 1 -21.94 -1.61 -26.66
N ASN A 2 -21.38 -0.45 -26.36
CA ASN A 2 -19.99 -0.14 -26.71
C ASN A 2 -19.10 -0.51 -25.53
N LYS A 3 -18.28 -1.55 -25.71
CA LYS A 3 -17.19 -1.88 -24.79
C LYS A 3 -16.21 -0.71 -24.78
N MET A 4 -16.23 0.10 -23.74
CA MET A 4 -15.14 1.01 -23.43
C MET A 4 -13.91 0.17 -23.06
N LYS A 5 -13.11 -0.20 -24.07
CA LYS A 5 -11.74 -0.65 -23.87
C LYS A 5 -10.94 0.56 -23.37
N MET A 6 -10.89 0.76 -22.08
CA MET A 6 -9.84 1.59 -21.51
C MET A 6 -8.51 0.87 -21.78
N ASN A 7 -7.72 1.41 -22.68
CA ASN A 7 -6.38 0.93 -22.95
C ASN A 7 -5.56 1.07 -21.66
N GLY A 8 -5.24 -0.05 -21.01
CA GLY A 8 -4.43 -0.10 -19.78
C GLY A 8 -3.06 0.59 -19.90
N LYS A 9 -2.66 0.98 -21.10
CA LYS A 9 -1.47 1.79 -21.39
C LYS A 9 -1.59 3.24 -20.94
N GLU A 10 -2.80 3.84 -20.96
CA GLU A 10 -2.98 5.26 -20.62
C GLU A 10 -2.98 5.51 -19.10
N SER A 11 -3.57 4.62 -18.28
CA SER A 11 -3.65 4.85 -16.84
C SER A 11 -2.27 4.79 -16.15
N TYR A 12 -1.37 3.92 -16.62
CA TYR A 12 0.00 3.79 -16.08
C TYR A 12 0.91 4.96 -16.52
N PHE A 13 0.70 5.46 -17.74
CA PHE A 13 1.46 6.59 -18.28
C PHE A 13 1.08 7.92 -17.63
N TRP A 14 -0.21 8.14 -17.31
CA TRP A 14 -0.71 9.36 -16.68
C TRP A 14 -0.28 9.50 -15.21
N LYS A 15 -0.27 8.43 -14.42
CA LYS A 15 0.23 8.46 -13.03
C LYS A 15 1.71 8.87 -12.93
N ASN A 16 2.53 8.43 -13.87
CA ASN A 16 3.96 8.80 -13.89
C ASN A 16 4.21 10.25 -14.32
N LYS A 17 3.34 10.84 -15.17
CA LYS A 17 3.46 12.25 -15.56
C LYS A 17 3.26 13.22 -14.39
N GLU A 18 2.30 12.97 -13.53
CA GLU A 18 2.02 13.86 -12.40
C GLU A 18 3.21 13.94 -11.43
N TYR A 19 3.90 12.83 -11.16
CA TYR A 19 5.10 12.82 -10.31
C TYR A 19 6.28 13.55 -10.97
N ILE A 20 6.49 13.34 -12.26
CA ILE A 20 7.56 14.03 -13.02
C ILE A 20 7.27 15.54 -13.06
N VAL A 21 6.03 15.93 -13.33
CA VAL A 21 5.61 17.34 -13.35
C VAL A 21 5.76 17.99 -11.97
N LEU A 22 5.37 17.30 -10.89
CA LEU A 22 5.51 17.81 -9.52
C LEU A 22 6.99 17.98 -9.14
N LEU A 23 7.83 17.00 -9.42
CA LEU A 23 9.27 17.08 -9.14
C LEU A 23 9.94 18.16 -9.98
N THR A 24 9.56 18.30 -11.24
CA THR A 24 10.08 19.36 -12.14
C THR A 24 9.61 20.74 -11.66
N ALA A 25 8.38 20.87 -11.17
CA ALA A 25 7.86 22.13 -10.62
C ALA A 25 8.55 22.52 -9.30
N ILE A 26 8.75 21.56 -8.39
CA ILE A 26 9.51 21.79 -7.13
C ILE A 26 10.95 22.22 -7.45
N GLN A 27 11.57 21.59 -8.41
CA GLN A 27 12.91 21.92 -8.88
C GLN A 27 12.97 23.29 -9.55
N GLY A 28 12.02 23.62 -10.40
CA GLY A 28 11.89 24.95 -11.02
C GLY A 28 11.76 26.05 -9.98
N CYS A 29 10.95 25.82 -8.94
CA CYS A 29 10.82 26.76 -7.81
C CYS A 29 12.13 26.92 -7.03
N LEU A 30 12.84 25.82 -6.75
CA LEU A 30 14.13 25.86 -6.04
C LEU A 30 15.22 26.55 -6.87
N ILE A 31 15.23 26.38 -8.19
CA ILE A 31 16.13 27.08 -9.13
C ILE A 31 15.81 28.56 -9.19
N LEU A 32 14.53 28.97 -9.25
CA LEU A 32 14.11 30.38 -9.26
C LEU A 32 14.39 31.08 -7.93
N MET A 33 14.21 30.41 -6.79
CA MET A 33 14.62 30.92 -5.49
C MET A 33 16.14 31.15 -5.40
N ARG A 34 16.95 30.31 -6.01
CA ARG A 34 18.40 30.41 -6.08
C ARG A 34 18.89 31.48 -7.05
N ALA A 35 18.28 31.63 -8.22
CA ALA A 35 18.63 32.66 -9.19
C ALA A 35 18.46 34.09 -8.64
N ARG A 36 17.57 34.24 -7.66
CA ARG A 36 17.32 35.52 -6.97
C ARG A 36 18.34 35.84 -5.87
N ALA A 37 19.12 34.87 -5.40
CA ALA A 37 19.94 35.00 -4.19
C ALA A 37 21.44 35.24 -4.38
N ASN A 38 21.96 35.60 -5.57
CA ASN A 38 23.33 36.17 -5.82
C ASN A 38 24.15 35.49 -6.91
N GLY A 39 24.87 36.33 -7.69
CA GLY A 39 25.69 36.03 -8.86
C GLY A 39 26.96 35.18 -8.69
N ILE A 40 27.17 34.54 -7.56
CA ILE A 40 28.37 33.70 -7.26
C ILE A 40 28.19 32.23 -7.70
N TYR A 41 27.00 31.82 -8.07
CA TYR A 41 26.64 30.41 -8.23
C TYR A 41 26.61 29.87 -9.66
N HIS A 42 27.02 30.60 -10.69
CA HIS A 42 26.91 30.18 -12.11
C HIS A 42 27.65 28.86 -12.46
N ALA A 43 28.83 28.62 -11.88
CA ALA A 43 29.59 27.38 -12.15
C ALA A 43 28.97 26.15 -11.42
N GLN A 44 28.42 26.34 -10.24
CA GLN A 44 27.77 25.30 -9.45
C GLN A 44 26.38 24.95 -10.01
N LEU A 45 25.65 25.95 -10.53
CA LEU A 45 24.38 25.73 -11.24
C LEU A 45 24.57 24.92 -12.52
N ARG A 46 25.65 25.13 -13.30
CA ARG A 46 25.97 24.33 -14.49
C ARG A 46 26.22 22.86 -14.11
N ARG A 47 27.04 22.57 -13.12
CA ARG A 47 27.29 21.18 -12.67
C ARG A 47 26.04 20.52 -12.14
N PHE A 48 25.17 21.25 -11.46
CA PHE A 48 23.88 20.76 -11.00
C PHE A 48 22.95 20.44 -12.17
N HIS A 49 22.91 21.29 -13.19
CA HIS A 49 22.14 21.08 -14.40
C HIS A 49 22.67 19.85 -15.19
N ASP A 50 23.98 19.61 -15.18
CA ASP A 50 24.58 18.46 -15.86
C ASP A 50 24.24 17.13 -15.17
N VAL A 51 24.28 17.09 -13.83
CA VAL A 51 23.88 15.89 -13.05
C VAL A 51 22.39 15.60 -13.24
N PHE A 52 21.54 16.63 -13.17
CA PHE A 52 20.11 16.50 -13.39
C PHE A 52 19.78 16.06 -14.81
N SER A 53 20.46 16.63 -15.81
CA SER A 53 20.29 16.24 -17.21
C SER A 53 20.69 14.79 -17.44
N MET A 54 21.75 14.31 -16.81
CA MET A 54 22.17 12.91 -16.86
C MET A 54 21.12 11.99 -16.19
N GLU A 55 20.59 12.34 -15.03
CA GLU A 55 19.56 11.55 -14.34
C GLU A 55 18.27 11.50 -15.15
N LEU A 56 17.84 12.61 -15.76
CA LEU A 56 16.68 12.67 -16.65
C LEU A 56 16.92 11.83 -17.93
N ILE A 57 18.10 11.92 -18.54
CA ILE A 57 18.48 11.11 -19.70
C ILE A 57 18.47 9.62 -19.34
N MET A 58 18.99 9.24 -18.19
CA MET A 58 18.97 7.86 -17.73
C MET A 58 17.52 7.35 -17.48
N CYS A 59 16.62 8.17 -16.95
CA CYS A 59 15.20 7.85 -16.83
C CYS A 59 14.53 7.66 -18.21
N ILE A 60 14.87 8.50 -19.18
CA ILE A 60 14.37 8.42 -20.55
C ILE A 60 14.92 7.16 -21.23
N ILE A 61 16.22 6.89 -21.12
CA ILE A 61 16.86 5.70 -21.69
C ILE A 61 16.23 4.42 -21.09
N SER A 62 16.04 4.38 -19.76
CA SER A 62 15.40 3.22 -19.11
C SER A 62 13.98 3.00 -19.62
N SER A 63 13.24 4.08 -19.89
CA SER A 63 11.89 4.00 -20.44
C SER A 63 11.88 3.52 -21.91
N ILE A 64 12.87 3.92 -22.71
CA ILE A 64 13.04 3.48 -24.09
C ILE A 64 13.46 2.00 -24.14
N ILE A 65 14.44 1.60 -23.32
CA ILE A 65 14.87 0.19 -23.21
C ILE A 65 13.71 -0.68 -22.80
N TYR A 66 12.91 -0.25 -21.81
CA TYR A 66 11.70 -0.96 -21.40
C TYR A 66 10.70 -1.16 -22.53
N SER A 67 10.46 -0.13 -23.36
CA SER A 67 9.51 -0.23 -24.46
C SER A 67 9.92 -1.24 -25.53
N ARG A 68 11.23 -1.51 -25.68
CA ARG A 68 11.80 -2.44 -26.65
C ARG A 68 11.96 -3.87 -26.14
N ILE A 69 12.16 -4.06 -24.83
CA ILE A 69 12.40 -5.37 -24.21
C ILE A 69 11.10 -5.99 -23.66
N LYS A 70 10.01 -5.24 -23.67
CA LYS A 70 8.75 -5.49 -22.99
C LYS A 70 8.14 -6.89 -23.22
N GLU A 71 8.35 -7.48 -24.37
CA GLU A 71 7.66 -8.73 -24.73
C GLU A 71 8.43 -10.00 -24.28
N LEU A 72 9.75 -9.92 -24.15
CA LEU A 72 10.58 -11.10 -23.87
C LEU A 72 10.93 -11.30 -22.38
N ILE A 73 11.00 -10.22 -21.59
CA ILE A 73 11.48 -10.26 -20.19
C ILE A 73 10.63 -9.34 -19.30
N GLN A 74 9.30 -9.39 -19.44
CA GLN A 74 8.39 -8.45 -18.77
C GLN A 74 8.61 -8.30 -17.25
N PRO A 75 8.69 -9.34 -16.42
CA PRO A 75 8.82 -9.17 -14.98
C PRO A 75 10.16 -8.54 -14.58
N LEU A 76 11.26 -8.95 -15.23
CA LEU A 76 12.59 -8.43 -14.93
C LEU A 76 12.73 -6.97 -15.37
N ALA A 77 12.20 -6.62 -16.53
CA ALA A 77 12.23 -5.25 -17.05
C ALA A 77 11.45 -4.29 -16.16
N ILE A 78 10.28 -4.70 -15.63
CA ILE A 78 9.48 -3.91 -14.68
C ILE A 78 10.27 -3.69 -13.38
N VAL A 79 10.84 -4.76 -12.80
CA VAL A 79 11.64 -4.68 -11.58
C VAL A 79 12.82 -3.74 -11.75
N LEU A 80 13.57 -3.88 -12.84
CA LEU A 80 14.74 -3.04 -13.12
C LEU A 80 14.34 -1.57 -13.32
N GLN A 81 13.30 -1.31 -14.11
CA GLN A 81 12.83 0.04 -14.37
C GLN A 81 12.35 0.74 -13.10
N ASP A 82 11.52 0.09 -12.30
CA ASP A 82 10.95 0.70 -11.11
C ASP A 82 11.99 0.84 -9.98
N SER A 83 12.90 -0.12 -9.86
CA SER A 83 14.03 0.01 -8.93
C SER A 83 14.97 1.15 -9.34
N PHE A 84 15.22 1.32 -10.65
CA PHE A 84 16.04 2.41 -11.16
C PHE A 84 15.38 3.78 -10.96
N LYS A 85 14.06 3.90 -11.22
CA LYS A 85 13.31 5.13 -10.92
C LYS A 85 13.37 5.49 -9.44
N THR A 86 13.21 4.50 -8.56
CA THR A 86 13.31 4.70 -7.12
C THR A 86 14.69 5.18 -6.70
N PHE A 87 15.75 4.57 -7.25
CA PHE A 87 17.14 4.98 -7.04
C PHE A 87 17.38 6.43 -7.49
N ALA A 88 16.95 6.80 -8.70
CA ALA A 88 17.09 8.14 -9.23
C ALA A 88 16.37 9.19 -8.37
N LEU A 89 15.11 8.91 -7.97
CA LEU A 89 14.34 9.79 -7.10
C LEU A 89 14.99 10.00 -5.74
N LEU A 90 15.52 8.95 -5.12
CA LEU A 90 16.23 9.04 -3.85
C LEU A 90 17.53 9.83 -3.98
N SER A 91 18.28 9.62 -5.05
CA SER A 91 19.53 10.36 -5.33
C SER A 91 19.25 11.85 -5.44
N ILE A 92 18.23 12.23 -6.19
CA ILE A 92 17.80 13.62 -6.34
C ILE A 92 17.37 14.19 -4.98
N PHE A 93 16.54 13.47 -4.23
CA PHE A 93 16.05 13.91 -2.93
C PHE A 93 17.20 14.17 -1.95
N PHE A 94 18.11 13.22 -1.75
CA PHE A 94 19.20 13.38 -0.80
C PHE A 94 20.19 14.45 -1.24
N SER A 95 20.48 14.56 -2.53
CA SER A 95 21.33 15.61 -3.08
C SER A 95 20.76 17.01 -2.79
N HIS A 96 19.43 17.19 -2.94
CA HIS A 96 18.80 18.48 -2.69
C HIS A 96 18.64 18.78 -1.20
N ALA A 97 18.26 17.79 -0.41
CA ALA A 97 18.11 17.97 1.04
C ALA A 97 19.43 18.35 1.71
N SER A 98 20.54 17.72 1.30
CA SER A 98 21.86 18.06 1.83
C SER A 98 22.37 19.42 1.34
N LEU A 99 22.10 19.81 0.08
CA LEU A 99 22.41 21.13 -0.41
C LEU A 99 21.68 22.23 0.36
N LEU A 100 20.41 22.02 0.66
CA LEU A 100 19.61 22.94 1.48
C LEU A 100 20.17 23.04 2.90
N PHE A 101 20.53 21.91 3.50
CA PHE A 101 21.15 21.86 4.83
C PHE A 101 22.47 22.63 4.85
N PHE A 102 23.38 22.44 3.88
CA PHE A 102 24.63 23.15 3.80
C PHE A 102 24.43 24.65 3.60
N TYR A 103 23.44 25.05 2.80
CA TYR A 103 23.11 26.46 2.59
C TYR A 103 22.65 27.17 3.88
N ILE A 104 21.86 26.47 4.72
CA ILE A 104 21.30 27.05 5.96
C ILE A 104 22.36 27.12 7.08
N TYR A 105 23.18 26.10 7.21
CA TYR A 105 24.01 25.91 8.41
C TYR A 105 25.49 26.20 8.23
N LEU A 106 26.01 26.37 6.99
CA LEU A 106 27.43 26.59 6.72
C LEU A 106 27.68 27.85 5.92
N PRO A 107 28.02 28.96 6.60
CA PRO A 107 28.26 30.23 5.94
C PRO A 107 29.63 30.36 5.21
N ASP A 108 30.59 29.45 5.45
CA ASP A 108 31.90 29.49 4.86
C ASP A 108 31.98 28.87 3.46
N ASN A 109 32.38 29.68 2.47
CA ASN A 109 32.39 29.31 1.05
C ASN A 109 33.44 28.24 0.67
N SER A 110 34.56 28.15 1.39
CA SER A 110 35.65 27.20 1.06
C SER A 110 35.26 25.77 1.46
N LEU A 111 34.69 25.61 2.63
CA LEU A 111 34.20 24.33 3.13
C LEU A 111 33.01 23.81 2.29
N ILE A 112 32.07 24.70 1.90
CA ILE A 112 30.95 24.37 1.05
C ILE A 112 31.40 23.75 -0.27
N SER A 113 32.44 24.29 -0.94
CA SER A 113 32.90 23.76 -2.23
C SER A 113 33.45 22.33 -2.10
N THR A 114 34.09 22.00 -1.00
CA THR A 114 34.60 20.66 -0.70
C THR A 114 33.46 19.69 -0.37
N LEU A 115 32.53 20.10 0.48
CA LEU A 115 31.35 19.27 0.83
C LEU A 115 30.46 18.98 -0.37
N LEU A 116 30.32 19.94 -1.31
CA LEU A 116 29.55 19.73 -2.54
C LEU A 116 30.16 18.67 -3.45
N LYS A 117 31.50 18.51 -3.47
CA LYS A 117 32.16 17.44 -4.26
C LYS A 117 31.82 16.05 -3.72
N PHE A 118 31.74 15.91 -2.41
CA PHE A 118 31.40 14.62 -1.77
C PHE A 118 29.88 14.37 -1.70
N ASN A 119 29.09 15.43 -1.71
CA ASN A 119 27.64 15.32 -1.56
C ASN A 119 26.97 14.43 -2.61
N THR A 120 27.35 14.60 -3.89
CA THR A 120 26.79 13.80 -4.98
C THR A 120 27.12 12.32 -4.79
N ILE A 121 28.39 12.01 -4.50
CA ILE A 121 28.84 10.62 -4.28
C ILE A 121 28.11 10.02 -3.08
N LEU A 122 28.05 10.75 -1.97
CA LEU A 122 27.36 10.28 -0.75
C LEU A 122 25.86 10.04 -0.99
N SER A 123 25.19 10.95 -1.71
CA SER A 123 23.77 10.82 -2.05
C SER A 123 23.50 9.61 -2.94
N LEU A 124 24.36 9.36 -3.94
CA LEU A 124 24.28 8.17 -4.79
C LEU A 124 24.51 6.87 -3.99
N MET A 125 25.53 6.86 -3.12
CA MET A 125 25.80 5.69 -2.27
C MET A 125 24.62 5.40 -1.31
N LEU A 126 24.07 6.44 -0.69
CA LEU A 126 22.93 6.31 0.21
C LEU A 126 21.68 5.82 -0.54
N ALA A 127 21.40 6.38 -1.71
CA ALA A 127 20.30 5.95 -2.55
C ALA A 127 20.45 4.49 -3.01
N LEU A 128 21.65 4.08 -3.41
CA LEU A 128 21.96 2.70 -3.78
C LEU A 128 21.76 1.75 -2.59
N PHE A 129 22.29 2.12 -1.43
CA PHE A 129 22.14 1.34 -0.21
C PHE A 129 20.67 1.17 0.17
N LEU A 130 19.90 2.26 0.21
CA LEU A 130 18.48 2.20 0.58
C LEU A 130 17.63 1.43 -0.44
N THR A 131 17.92 1.58 -1.73
CA THR A 131 17.22 0.82 -2.77
C THR A 131 17.52 -0.67 -2.64
N THR A 132 18.80 -1.04 -2.46
CA THR A 132 19.22 -2.44 -2.30
C THR A 132 18.66 -3.05 -1.01
N ALA A 133 18.74 -2.33 0.10
CA ALA A 133 18.17 -2.77 1.38
C ALA A 133 16.64 -2.93 1.28
N GLY A 134 15.95 -1.96 0.68
CA GLY A 134 14.51 -2.02 0.46
C GLY A 134 14.10 -3.17 -0.48
N TYR A 135 14.89 -3.48 -1.48
CA TYR A 135 14.70 -4.64 -2.34
C TYR A 135 14.86 -5.95 -1.54
N ALA A 136 15.89 -6.05 -0.69
CA ALA A 136 16.10 -7.22 0.18
C ALA A 136 14.91 -7.44 1.13
N VAL A 137 14.31 -6.37 1.66
CA VAL A 137 13.09 -6.45 2.48
C VAL A 137 11.95 -7.10 1.71
N THR A 138 11.72 -6.72 0.46
CA THR A 138 10.61 -7.28 -0.34
C THR A 138 10.85 -8.73 -0.77
N ARG A 139 12.11 -9.17 -0.82
CA ARG A 139 12.49 -10.56 -1.11
C ARG A 139 12.46 -11.46 0.12
N SER A 140 12.55 -10.88 1.30
CA SER A 140 12.45 -11.63 2.55
C SER A 140 11.01 -12.07 2.82
N ALA A 141 10.83 -13.18 3.54
CA ALA A 141 9.52 -13.62 3.96
C ALA A 141 8.84 -12.55 4.84
N PRO A 142 7.53 -12.29 4.70
CA PRO A 142 6.84 -11.32 5.54
C PRO A 142 7.03 -11.62 7.02
N VAL A 143 7.21 -10.59 7.83
CA VAL A 143 7.26 -10.76 9.29
C VAL A 143 5.85 -10.94 9.85
N VAL A 144 5.74 -11.63 10.99
CA VAL A 144 4.47 -11.71 11.71
C VAL A 144 4.44 -10.61 12.77
N ASN A 145 3.55 -9.66 12.58
CA ASN A 145 3.28 -8.61 13.57
C ASN A 145 2.10 -9.04 14.46
N ARG A 146 2.31 -9.08 15.79
CA ARG A 146 1.30 -9.52 16.76
C ARG A 146 0.74 -8.33 17.50
N VAL A 147 -0.59 -8.16 17.43
CA VAL A 147 -1.28 -7.00 17.99
C VAL A 147 -2.43 -7.46 18.88
N ASN A 148 -2.46 -6.98 20.12
CA ASN A 148 -3.61 -7.18 21.01
C ASN A 148 -4.59 -6.01 20.83
N VAL A 149 -5.86 -6.33 20.57
CA VAL A 149 -6.93 -5.37 20.39
C VAL A 149 -7.93 -5.52 21.55
N LYS A 150 -8.04 -4.49 22.37
CA LYS A 150 -8.98 -4.50 23.49
C LYS A 150 -10.35 -4.06 23.03
N ILE A 151 -11.33 -4.96 23.12
CA ILE A 151 -12.72 -4.68 22.74
C ILE A 151 -13.59 -4.61 24.01
N ARG A 152 -14.32 -3.51 24.13
CA ARG A 152 -15.24 -3.30 25.25
C ARG A 152 -16.40 -4.28 25.18
N ASN A 153 -16.70 -4.91 26.30
CA ASN A 153 -17.77 -5.92 26.39
C ASN A 153 -17.61 -7.09 25.40
N LEU A 154 -16.37 -7.48 25.10
CA LEU A 154 -16.12 -8.72 24.38
C LEU A 154 -16.53 -9.89 25.27
N PRO A 155 -17.42 -10.81 24.80
CA PRO A 155 -17.77 -12.02 25.54
C PRO A 155 -16.51 -12.83 25.90
N LEU A 156 -16.48 -13.41 27.09
CA LEU A 156 -15.33 -14.19 27.57
C LEU A 156 -15.02 -15.39 26.66
N SER A 157 -16.01 -15.99 26.04
CA SER A 157 -15.82 -17.08 25.07
C SER A 157 -15.08 -16.65 23.79
N LEU A 158 -14.98 -15.35 23.55
CA LEU A 158 -14.30 -14.75 22.41
C LEU A 158 -12.99 -14.06 22.82
N ASP A 159 -12.64 -14.04 24.12
CA ASP A 159 -11.33 -13.56 24.56
C ASP A 159 -10.24 -14.49 24.03
N GLY A 160 -9.25 -13.91 23.36
CA GLY A 160 -8.24 -14.66 22.67
C GLY A 160 -8.56 -15.02 21.22
N PHE A 161 -9.72 -14.64 20.67
CA PHE A 161 -10.05 -14.84 19.26
C PHE A 161 -9.00 -14.18 18.36
N THR A 162 -8.49 -14.95 17.41
CA THR A 162 -7.37 -14.55 16.56
C THR A 162 -7.77 -14.30 15.11
N ILE A 163 -7.26 -13.20 14.56
CA ILE A 163 -7.51 -12.78 13.18
C ILE A 163 -6.17 -12.58 12.49
N VAL A 164 -5.92 -13.30 11.40
CA VAL A 164 -4.84 -12.91 10.49
C VAL A 164 -5.39 -11.89 9.51
N LEU A 165 -4.80 -10.71 9.50
CA LEU A 165 -5.04 -9.69 8.48
C LEU A 165 -3.97 -9.79 7.40
N LEU A 166 -4.42 -9.98 6.18
CA LEU A 166 -3.67 -9.84 4.94
C LEU A 166 -4.23 -8.63 4.19
N THR A 167 -3.36 -7.79 3.64
CA THR A 167 -3.75 -6.67 2.79
C THR A 167 -2.60 -6.32 1.86
N ASP A 168 -2.91 -5.64 0.76
CA ASP A 168 -1.88 -5.15 -0.16
C ASP A 168 -0.95 -6.30 -0.65
N ILE A 169 -1.55 -7.40 -1.09
CA ILE A 169 -0.80 -8.55 -1.60
C ILE A 169 -0.25 -8.24 -2.99
N HIS A 170 -1.02 -7.50 -3.81
CA HIS A 170 -0.63 -7.04 -5.14
C HIS A 170 -0.09 -8.17 -6.03
N ILE A 171 -0.87 -9.27 -6.15
CA ILE A 171 -0.51 -10.36 -7.06
C ILE A 171 -0.48 -9.80 -8.48
N GLY A 172 0.69 -9.80 -9.09
CA GLY A 172 0.94 -9.16 -10.36
C GLY A 172 2.24 -9.62 -10.99
N PRO A 173 2.80 -8.89 -11.95
CA PRO A 173 3.98 -9.33 -12.69
C PRO A 173 5.21 -9.59 -11.81
N THR A 174 5.32 -8.96 -10.65
CA THR A 174 6.50 -9.05 -9.75
C THR A 174 6.23 -9.89 -8.50
N VAL A 175 4.96 -10.15 -8.17
CA VAL A 175 4.52 -11.00 -7.05
C VAL A 175 4.02 -12.32 -7.61
N ASN A 176 4.91 -13.30 -7.67
CA ASN A 176 4.68 -14.56 -8.34
C ASN A 176 4.07 -15.63 -7.40
N LYS A 177 3.75 -16.81 -7.98
CA LYS A 177 3.17 -17.96 -7.29
C LYS A 177 3.96 -18.35 -6.04
N LYS A 178 5.30 -18.44 -6.12
CA LYS A 178 6.15 -18.82 -5.00
C LYS A 178 5.99 -17.87 -3.81
N ARG A 179 5.90 -16.56 -4.08
CA ARG A 179 5.65 -15.56 -3.03
C ARG A 179 4.31 -15.78 -2.34
N ILE A 180 3.28 -16.13 -3.09
CA ILE A 180 1.95 -16.42 -2.52
C ILE A 180 1.97 -17.73 -1.72
N GLU A 181 2.68 -18.76 -2.19
CA GLU A 181 2.89 -20.00 -1.42
C GLU A 181 3.56 -19.73 -0.07
N GLU A 182 4.57 -18.87 -0.02
CA GLU A 182 5.24 -18.45 1.23
C GLU A 182 4.28 -17.71 2.19
N ILE A 183 3.46 -16.78 1.66
CA ILE A 183 2.47 -16.04 2.44
C ILE A 183 1.42 -17.00 3.01
N VAL A 184 0.86 -17.87 2.19
CA VAL A 184 -0.16 -18.85 2.59
C VAL A 184 0.38 -19.82 3.64
N ALA A 185 1.57 -20.38 3.42
CA ALA A 185 2.20 -21.29 4.38
C ALA A 185 2.40 -20.61 5.74
N LYS A 186 2.89 -19.36 5.74
CA LYS A 186 3.13 -18.59 6.95
C LYS A 186 1.83 -18.20 7.66
N THR A 187 0.80 -17.83 6.89
CA THR A 187 -0.55 -17.56 7.40
C THR A 187 -1.15 -18.79 8.09
N ASN A 188 -1.11 -19.93 7.42
CA ASN A 188 -1.67 -21.18 7.94
C ASN A 188 -0.94 -21.67 9.22
N ALA A 189 0.38 -21.44 9.32
CA ALA A 189 1.17 -21.76 10.50
C ALA A 189 0.78 -20.96 11.75
N LEU A 190 0.00 -19.88 11.61
CA LEU A 190 -0.51 -19.11 12.74
C LEU A 190 -1.77 -19.71 13.37
N HIS A 191 -2.41 -20.68 12.73
CA HIS A 191 -3.61 -21.37 13.21
C HIS A 191 -4.71 -20.40 13.70
N ALA A 192 -4.90 -19.29 12.97
CA ALA A 192 -5.84 -18.26 13.36
C ALA A 192 -7.30 -18.74 13.28
N ASP A 193 -8.17 -18.16 14.09
CA ASP A 193 -9.61 -18.43 14.03
C ASP A 193 -10.22 -17.93 12.71
N MET A 194 -9.76 -16.79 12.20
CA MET A 194 -10.24 -16.18 10.96
C MET A 194 -9.10 -15.58 10.16
N VAL A 195 -9.20 -15.62 8.82
CA VAL A 195 -8.35 -14.82 7.91
C VAL A 195 -9.20 -13.72 7.30
N ALA A 196 -8.76 -12.48 7.43
CA ALA A 196 -9.34 -11.30 6.81
C ALA A 196 -8.39 -10.74 5.74
N ILE A 197 -8.91 -10.52 4.53
CA ILE A 197 -8.19 -9.90 3.43
C ILE A 197 -8.83 -8.53 3.17
N SER A 198 -8.10 -7.46 3.48
CA SER A 198 -8.62 -6.09 3.37
C SER A 198 -8.07 -5.37 2.14
N GLY A 199 -8.42 -5.85 0.95
CA GLY A 199 -8.18 -5.18 -0.33
C GLY A 199 -6.80 -5.33 -0.95
N ASP A 200 -6.71 -4.87 -2.18
CA ASP A 200 -5.52 -4.85 -3.05
C ASP A 200 -4.86 -6.24 -3.15
N LEU A 201 -5.68 -7.23 -3.50
CA LEU A 201 -5.26 -8.61 -3.64
C LEU A 201 -4.55 -8.85 -4.98
N VAL A 202 -5.03 -8.22 -6.07
CA VAL A 202 -4.57 -8.45 -7.43
C VAL A 202 -4.28 -7.16 -8.20
N ASP A 203 -3.22 -7.21 -9.04
CA ASP A 203 -2.75 -6.12 -9.89
C ASP A 203 -2.75 -6.53 -11.37
N GLY A 204 -3.89 -6.91 -11.92
CA GLY A 204 -4.01 -7.27 -13.33
C GLY A 204 -5.26 -8.04 -13.68
N PHE A 205 -5.34 -8.43 -14.94
CA PHE A 205 -6.46 -9.18 -15.48
C PHE A 205 -6.47 -10.64 -15.02
N LEU A 206 -7.65 -11.18 -14.77
CA LEU A 206 -7.84 -12.57 -14.37
C LEU A 206 -7.15 -13.55 -15.30
N SER A 207 -7.29 -13.35 -16.62
CA SER A 207 -6.66 -14.21 -17.64
C SER A 207 -5.14 -14.37 -17.48
N ASN A 208 -4.47 -13.37 -16.94
CA ASN A 208 -3.01 -13.33 -16.81
C ASN A 208 -2.51 -13.81 -15.43
N LEU A 209 -3.37 -13.76 -14.42
CA LEU A 209 -2.96 -13.93 -13.02
C LEU A 209 -3.58 -15.16 -12.33
N ILE A 210 -4.29 -16.04 -13.07
CA ILE A 210 -4.84 -17.29 -12.52
C ILE A 210 -3.75 -18.10 -11.82
N GLN A 211 -2.62 -18.35 -12.50
CA GLN A 211 -1.57 -19.23 -11.98
C GLN A 211 -0.92 -18.74 -10.68
N PRO A 212 -0.53 -17.45 -10.55
CA PRO A 212 0.01 -16.95 -9.30
C PRO A 212 -1.01 -16.88 -8.16
N THR A 213 -2.33 -16.82 -8.42
CA THR A 213 -3.35 -16.78 -7.36
C THR A 213 -3.72 -18.15 -6.81
N LEU A 214 -3.44 -19.26 -7.51
CA LEU A 214 -3.83 -20.63 -7.10
C LEU A 214 -3.49 -20.98 -5.64
N PRO A 215 -2.35 -20.58 -5.06
CA PRO A 215 -2.04 -20.92 -3.67
C PRO A 215 -3.03 -20.36 -2.65
N LEU A 216 -3.79 -19.30 -2.97
CA LEU A 216 -4.81 -18.71 -2.08
C LEU A 216 -5.90 -19.72 -1.71
N ALA A 217 -6.19 -20.71 -2.59
CA ALA A 217 -7.13 -21.78 -2.29
C ALA A 217 -6.72 -22.65 -1.08
N ASN A 218 -5.45 -22.58 -0.67
CA ASN A 218 -4.92 -23.33 0.47
C ASN A 218 -4.94 -22.53 1.79
N LEU A 219 -5.49 -21.31 1.80
CA LEU A 219 -5.70 -20.56 3.05
C LEU A 219 -6.63 -21.34 3.98
N LYS A 220 -6.25 -21.46 5.25
CA LYS A 220 -6.98 -22.22 6.26
C LYS A 220 -7.22 -21.39 7.51
N SER A 221 -8.44 -21.45 8.03
CA SER A 221 -8.79 -20.93 9.34
C SER A 221 -10.08 -21.59 9.83
N LYS A 222 -10.34 -21.50 11.13
CA LYS A 222 -11.49 -22.17 11.76
C LYS A 222 -12.82 -21.64 11.24
N TYR A 223 -12.94 -20.33 11.07
CA TYR A 223 -14.18 -19.66 10.66
C TYR A 223 -14.18 -19.17 9.21
N GLY A 224 -13.14 -19.48 8.44
CA GLY A 224 -13.08 -19.15 7.02
C GLY A 224 -12.27 -17.90 6.68
N VAL A 225 -12.21 -17.61 5.39
CA VAL A 225 -11.47 -16.50 4.79
C VAL A 225 -12.45 -15.46 4.27
N TYR A 226 -12.30 -14.22 4.69
CA TYR A 226 -13.16 -13.09 4.35
C TYR A 226 -12.39 -12.03 3.60
N TYR A 227 -12.99 -11.49 2.56
CA TYR A 227 -12.33 -10.52 1.67
C TYR A 227 -13.25 -9.33 1.39
N ALA A 228 -12.71 -8.11 1.51
CA ALA A 228 -13.30 -6.89 0.99
C ALA A 228 -12.35 -6.27 -0.05
N THR A 229 -12.89 -5.57 -1.06
CA THR A 229 -12.13 -5.00 -2.16
C THR A 229 -11.25 -3.83 -1.72
N GLY A 230 -10.11 -3.66 -2.39
CA GLY A 230 -9.31 -2.44 -2.39
C GLY A 230 -9.46 -1.66 -3.70
N ASN A 231 -8.66 -0.62 -3.86
CA ASN A 231 -8.74 0.21 -5.07
C ASN A 231 -8.13 -0.46 -6.31
N HIS A 232 -7.18 -1.37 -6.13
CA HIS A 232 -6.51 -2.04 -7.25
C HIS A 232 -7.41 -2.99 -8.00
N GLU A 233 -8.39 -3.60 -7.34
CA GLU A 233 -9.39 -4.44 -7.99
C GLU A 233 -10.19 -3.70 -9.08
N TYR A 234 -10.27 -2.37 -9.00
CA TYR A 234 -11.05 -1.54 -9.93
C TYR A 234 -10.24 -0.91 -11.07
N TYR A 235 -8.92 -1.10 -11.10
CA TYR A 235 -8.09 -0.46 -12.12
C TYR A 235 -8.06 -1.18 -13.45
N TYR A 236 -8.41 -2.46 -13.49
CA TYR A 236 -8.24 -3.31 -14.68
C TYR A 236 -9.55 -3.68 -15.37
N GLY A 237 -10.71 -3.49 -14.72
CA GLY A 237 -12.03 -3.59 -15.33
C GLY A 237 -12.68 -4.97 -15.31
N ASP A 238 -12.06 -5.99 -14.71
CA ASP A 238 -12.60 -7.35 -14.50
C ASP A 238 -12.86 -7.69 -13.04
N THR A 239 -13.22 -6.70 -12.24
CA THR A 239 -13.48 -6.85 -10.80
C THR A 239 -14.47 -7.97 -10.51
N ASN A 240 -15.64 -7.97 -11.16
CA ASN A 240 -16.68 -8.97 -10.93
C ASN A 240 -16.21 -10.40 -11.29
N GLU A 241 -15.37 -10.55 -12.32
CA GLU A 241 -14.77 -11.82 -12.70
C GLU A 241 -13.84 -12.33 -11.58
N TRP A 242 -13.01 -11.46 -11.01
CA TRP A 242 -12.17 -11.77 -9.87
C TRP A 242 -12.98 -12.18 -8.63
N LEU A 243 -14.00 -11.40 -8.26
CA LEU A 243 -14.82 -11.70 -7.09
C LEU A 243 -15.55 -13.05 -7.22
N HIS A 244 -16.08 -13.33 -8.43
CA HIS A 244 -16.67 -14.62 -8.73
C HIS A 244 -15.64 -15.76 -8.65
N TYR A 245 -14.44 -15.54 -9.17
CA TYR A 245 -13.36 -16.53 -9.15
C TYR A 245 -12.91 -16.84 -7.72
N PHE A 246 -12.71 -15.86 -6.87
CA PHE A 246 -12.33 -16.05 -5.47
C PHE A 246 -13.40 -16.83 -4.69
N THR A 247 -14.66 -16.50 -4.91
CA THR A 247 -15.77 -17.20 -4.24
C THR A 247 -15.88 -18.65 -4.70
N THR A 248 -15.83 -18.90 -6.01
CA THR A 248 -16.14 -20.23 -6.56
C THR A 248 -14.95 -21.18 -6.56
N LYS A 249 -13.73 -20.67 -6.69
CA LYS A 249 -12.50 -21.49 -6.80
C LYS A 249 -11.70 -21.57 -5.51
N PHE A 250 -11.75 -20.54 -4.66
CA PHE A 250 -10.90 -20.47 -3.46
C PHE A 250 -11.70 -20.53 -2.16
N ASN A 251 -13.02 -20.63 -2.22
CA ASN A 251 -13.91 -20.62 -1.05
C ASN A 251 -13.67 -19.40 -0.14
N ILE A 252 -13.35 -18.26 -0.75
CA ILE A 252 -13.19 -16.98 -0.06
C ILE A 252 -14.55 -16.29 -0.02
N THR A 253 -15.01 -15.94 1.18
CA THR A 253 -16.25 -15.18 1.35
C THR A 253 -16.01 -13.71 1.02
N VAL A 254 -16.53 -13.25 -0.11
CA VAL A 254 -16.45 -11.85 -0.54
C VAL A 254 -17.52 -11.04 0.18
N LEU A 255 -17.09 -9.98 0.86
CA LEU A 255 -17.95 -9.06 1.62
C LEU A 255 -18.09 -7.75 0.85
N ARG A 256 -19.09 -7.68 -0.03
CA ARG A 256 -19.46 -6.46 -0.76
C ARG A 256 -20.66 -5.80 -0.09
N ASN A 257 -20.41 -4.83 0.75
CA ASN A 257 -21.45 -4.17 1.56
C ASN A 257 -22.34 -5.19 2.31
N THR A 258 -21.73 -6.22 2.86
CA THR A 258 -22.43 -7.32 3.53
C THR A 258 -21.62 -7.83 4.73
N ASN A 259 -22.25 -8.69 5.53
CA ASN A 259 -21.61 -9.25 6.72
C ASN A 259 -21.87 -10.75 6.87
N ARG A 260 -21.19 -11.34 7.86
CA ARG A 260 -21.40 -12.70 8.36
C ARG A 260 -21.25 -12.73 9.88
N ASN A 261 -22.04 -13.53 10.55
CA ASN A 261 -21.89 -13.82 11.97
C ASN A 261 -21.03 -15.07 12.17
N LEU A 262 -20.00 -14.95 12.98
CA LEU A 262 -19.10 -16.02 13.39
C LEU A 262 -19.39 -16.36 14.83
N CYS A 263 -20.04 -17.49 15.08
CA CYS A 263 -20.49 -17.84 16.42
C CYS A 263 -19.61 -18.93 17.03
N SER A 264 -19.27 -18.75 18.30
CA SER A 264 -18.61 -19.76 19.11
C SER A 264 -19.58 -20.89 19.48
N SER A 265 -19.07 -21.97 20.02
CA SER A 265 -19.92 -23.06 20.53
C SER A 265 -20.82 -22.66 21.70
N SER A 266 -20.48 -21.59 22.41
CA SER A 266 -21.33 -21.01 23.49
C SER A 266 -22.44 -20.09 22.96
N GLY A 267 -22.51 -19.85 21.65
CA GLY A 267 -23.53 -19.00 21.03
C GLY A 267 -23.14 -17.51 20.93
N ASP A 268 -21.99 -17.11 21.49
CA ASP A 268 -21.50 -15.75 21.33
C ASP A 268 -20.94 -15.54 19.92
N CYS A 269 -21.27 -14.43 19.27
CA CYS A 269 -20.95 -14.18 17.89
C CYS A 269 -20.14 -12.90 17.70
N ILE A 270 -19.30 -12.89 16.67
CA ILE A 270 -18.64 -11.69 16.10
C ILE A 270 -19.29 -11.42 14.73
N CYS A 271 -19.68 -10.17 14.47
CA CYS A 271 -20.07 -9.75 13.13
C CYS A 271 -18.83 -9.30 12.35
N ILE A 272 -18.53 -10.00 11.25
CA ILE A 272 -17.52 -9.55 10.27
C ILE A 272 -18.23 -8.94 9.07
N ALA A 273 -17.97 -7.67 8.78
CA ALA A 273 -18.54 -6.93 7.67
C ALA A 273 -17.44 -6.42 6.74
N GLY A 274 -17.79 -6.14 5.49
CA GLY A 274 -16.91 -5.54 4.53
C GLY A 274 -17.66 -4.66 3.54
N VAL A 275 -16.98 -3.64 3.04
CA VAL A 275 -17.52 -2.69 2.07
C VAL A 275 -16.71 -2.72 0.77
N ASP A 276 -17.36 -2.32 -0.33
CA ASP A 276 -16.64 -1.99 -1.56
C ASP A 276 -15.73 -0.76 -1.30
N ASP A 277 -14.58 -0.70 -1.97
CA ASP A 277 -13.62 0.39 -1.78
C ASP A 277 -14.20 1.75 -2.17
N VAL A 278 -13.83 2.79 -1.44
CA VAL A 278 -14.30 4.17 -1.66
C VAL A 278 -13.91 4.77 -3.02
N LEU A 279 -12.98 4.16 -3.74
CA LEU A 279 -12.64 4.54 -5.11
C LEU A 279 -13.82 4.35 -6.07
N THR A 280 -14.71 3.38 -5.80
CA THR A 280 -15.88 3.07 -6.63
C THR A 280 -16.79 4.27 -6.81
N GLU A 281 -17.00 5.06 -5.76
CA GLU A 281 -17.79 6.29 -5.82
C GLU A 281 -17.12 7.35 -6.71
N LYS A 282 -15.81 7.53 -6.57
CA LYS A 282 -15.03 8.49 -7.36
C LYS A 282 -15.01 8.13 -8.85
N LEU A 283 -14.89 6.85 -9.16
CA LEU A 283 -14.85 6.34 -10.54
C LEU A 283 -16.23 6.04 -11.10
N ARG A 284 -17.28 6.10 -10.27
CA ARG A 284 -18.68 5.77 -10.64
C ARG A 284 -18.77 4.39 -11.30
N ILE A 285 -18.16 3.38 -10.64
CA ILE A 285 -18.16 2.00 -11.14
C ILE A 285 -19.60 1.46 -11.06
N PRO A 286 -20.19 0.97 -12.15
CA PRO A 286 -21.53 0.41 -12.14
C PRO A 286 -21.65 -0.75 -11.13
N ASP A 287 -22.73 -0.78 -10.37
CA ASP A 287 -23.03 -1.81 -9.36
C ASP A 287 -22.02 -1.94 -8.20
N HIS A 288 -21.10 -0.96 -8.08
CA HIS A 288 -20.13 -0.89 -6.99
C HIS A 288 -20.20 0.48 -6.30
N HIS A 289 -20.40 0.48 -5.00
CA HIS A 289 -20.39 1.67 -4.14
C HIS A 289 -20.10 1.29 -2.69
N THR A 290 -19.64 2.22 -1.90
CA THR A 290 -19.38 1.98 -0.47
C THR A 290 -20.65 2.21 0.34
N ASP A 291 -21.20 1.15 0.94
CA ASP A 291 -22.41 1.22 1.77
C ASP A 291 -22.22 0.50 3.11
N ALA A 292 -21.77 1.27 4.10
CA ALA A 292 -21.56 0.74 5.45
C ALA A 292 -22.88 0.46 6.19
N GLU A 293 -23.94 1.21 5.91
CA GLU A 293 -25.25 0.97 6.53
C GLU A 293 -25.82 -0.39 6.13
N HIS A 294 -25.70 -0.75 4.84
CA HIS A 294 -26.06 -2.06 4.35
C HIS A 294 -25.11 -3.14 4.87
N ALA A 295 -23.79 -2.90 4.81
CA ALA A 295 -22.78 -3.83 5.30
C ALA A 295 -23.02 -4.24 6.77
N LEU A 296 -23.45 -3.30 7.61
CA LEU A 296 -23.69 -3.51 9.04
C LEU A 296 -25.15 -3.89 9.36
N ASN A 297 -25.98 -4.06 8.32
CA ASN A 297 -27.38 -4.45 8.55
C ASN A 297 -27.45 -5.90 9.06
N GLY A 298 -28.13 -6.12 10.20
CA GLY A 298 -28.20 -7.42 10.84
C GLY A 298 -27.07 -7.73 11.83
N CYS A 299 -26.03 -6.90 11.94
CA CYS A 299 -25.11 -6.98 13.07
C CYS A 299 -25.82 -6.51 14.35
N SER A 300 -25.80 -7.33 15.40
CA SER A 300 -26.41 -6.96 16.68
C SER A 300 -25.62 -5.86 17.37
N GLN A 301 -26.30 -4.96 18.08
CA GLN A 301 -25.66 -3.93 18.90
C GLN A 301 -24.90 -4.48 20.11
N THR A 302 -25.18 -5.73 20.50
CA THR A 302 -24.54 -6.39 21.64
C THR A 302 -23.32 -7.21 21.28
N GLN A 303 -23.14 -7.56 19.99
CA GLN A 303 -21.99 -8.36 19.54
C GLN A 303 -20.84 -7.47 19.07
N PRO A 304 -19.59 -7.93 19.18
CA PRO A 304 -18.45 -7.26 18.57
C PRO A 304 -18.60 -7.18 17.04
N VAL A 305 -18.24 -6.04 16.46
CA VAL A 305 -18.31 -5.77 15.03
C VAL A 305 -16.95 -5.44 14.49
N ILE A 306 -16.50 -6.22 13.49
CA ILE A 306 -15.25 -6.00 12.75
C ILE A 306 -15.60 -5.60 11.33
N LEU A 307 -15.05 -4.50 10.85
CA LEU A 307 -15.33 -3.96 9.52
C LEU A 307 -14.05 -3.92 8.66
N LEU A 308 -14.08 -4.54 7.51
CA LEU A 308 -13.02 -4.46 6.50
C LEU A 308 -13.24 -3.24 5.62
N VAL A 309 -12.29 -2.30 5.66
CA VAL A 309 -12.27 -1.07 4.85
C VAL A 309 -10.84 -0.86 4.38
N HIS A 310 -10.57 -1.06 3.11
CA HIS A 310 -9.21 -1.01 2.61
C HIS A 310 -8.51 0.34 2.86
N GLN A 311 -9.14 1.46 2.46
CA GLN A 311 -8.55 2.78 2.62
C GLN A 311 -8.89 3.40 3.99
N PRO A 312 -7.90 3.86 4.80
CA PRO A 312 -8.15 4.51 6.09
C PRO A 312 -9.04 5.76 6.00
N ASN A 313 -8.95 6.52 4.91
CA ASN A 313 -9.83 7.68 4.67
C ASN A 313 -11.28 7.26 4.44
N GLY A 314 -11.50 6.08 3.86
CA GLY A 314 -12.82 5.45 3.75
C GLY A 314 -13.39 5.12 5.13
N ALA A 315 -12.56 4.57 6.01
CA ALA A 315 -12.95 4.32 7.40
C ALA A 315 -13.39 5.61 8.12
N SER A 316 -12.63 6.68 7.98
CA SER A 316 -13.00 8.00 8.53
C SER A 316 -14.32 8.53 7.98
N LYS A 317 -14.60 8.32 6.68
CA LYS A 317 -15.87 8.70 6.06
C LYS A 317 -17.03 7.90 6.66
N ILE A 318 -16.87 6.59 6.76
CA ILE A 318 -17.89 5.68 7.35
C ILE A 318 -18.19 6.06 8.81
N LEU A 319 -17.17 6.28 9.63
CA LEU A 319 -17.33 6.65 11.02
C LEU A 319 -18.08 7.97 11.22
N ARG A 320 -18.05 8.87 10.24
CA ARG A 320 -18.84 10.12 10.26
C ARG A 320 -20.28 9.91 9.80
N SER A 321 -20.56 8.91 9.00
CA SER A 321 -21.88 8.69 8.39
C SER A 321 -22.76 7.69 9.13
N THR A 322 -22.19 6.70 9.84
CA THR A 322 -22.95 5.68 10.57
C THR A 322 -22.94 5.89 12.08
N LYS A 323 -24.05 5.51 12.72
CA LYS A 323 -24.16 5.40 14.20
C LYS A 323 -24.14 3.93 14.66
N LYS A 324 -24.01 2.99 13.74
CA LYS A 324 -23.95 1.56 14.09
C LYS A 324 -22.65 1.26 14.82
N ARG A 325 -22.68 0.27 15.69
CA ARG A 325 -21.52 -0.19 16.44
C ARG A 325 -20.45 -0.72 15.48
N ILE A 326 -19.22 -0.27 15.65
CA ILE A 326 -18.01 -0.80 15.01
C ILE A 326 -16.94 -0.81 16.08
N ASP A 327 -16.40 -1.98 16.41
CA ASP A 327 -15.37 -2.10 17.45
C ASP A 327 -13.97 -2.05 16.85
N LEU A 328 -13.77 -2.68 15.67
CA LEU A 328 -12.49 -2.73 14.99
C LEU A 328 -12.66 -2.56 13.50
N ILE A 329 -11.86 -1.66 12.91
CA ILE A 329 -11.72 -1.51 11.47
C ILE A 329 -10.35 -2.05 11.06
N LEU A 330 -10.32 -2.85 9.99
CA LEU A 330 -9.10 -3.41 9.42
C LEU A 330 -8.83 -2.79 8.06
N SER A 331 -7.68 -2.11 7.93
CA SER A 331 -7.29 -1.34 6.74
C SER A 331 -5.87 -1.65 6.27
N GLY A 332 -5.58 -1.28 5.05
CA GLY A 332 -4.27 -1.32 4.41
C GLY A 332 -3.95 -0.04 3.64
N HIS A 333 -3.71 -0.15 2.34
CA HIS A 333 -3.59 0.93 1.35
C HIS A 333 -2.35 1.82 1.46
N THR A 334 -1.95 2.19 2.66
CA THR A 334 -0.89 3.20 2.88
C THR A 334 0.52 2.67 2.69
N HIS A 335 0.69 1.34 2.74
CA HIS A 335 2.00 0.67 2.78
C HIS A 335 2.95 1.26 3.84
N ALA A 336 2.40 1.91 4.89
CA ALA A 336 3.16 2.68 5.88
C ALA A 336 4.09 3.72 5.23
N GLY A 337 3.72 4.24 4.05
CA GLY A 337 4.50 5.19 3.27
C GLY A 337 5.60 4.58 2.41
N GLN A 338 5.83 3.29 2.46
CA GLN A 338 6.77 2.46 1.66
C GLN A 338 8.17 3.05 1.38
N PHE A 339 8.27 4.31 0.93
CA PHE A 339 9.51 5.04 0.62
C PHE A 339 9.61 6.34 1.39
N TYR A 340 10.82 6.78 1.74
CA TYR A 340 11.04 8.06 2.44
C TYR A 340 10.41 9.26 1.74
N ILE A 341 10.43 9.31 0.41
CA ILE A 341 9.86 10.42 -0.37
C ILE A 341 8.33 10.40 -0.29
N VAL A 342 7.72 9.22 -0.37
CA VAL A 342 6.26 9.05 -0.39
C VAL A 342 5.67 9.12 1.01
N TRP A 343 6.46 8.82 2.05
CA TRP A 343 6.01 8.78 3.44
C TRP A 343 5.30 10.08 3.88
N LEU A 344 5.91 11.22 3.60
CA LEU A 344 5.35 12.52 3.99
C LEU A 344 3.99 12.77 3.31
N PHE A 345 3.89 12.46 2.02
CA PHE A 345 2.62 12.58 1.29
C PHE A 345 1.57 11.58 1.79
N ALA A 346 1.98 10.35 2.08
CA ALA A 346 1.09 9.34 2.65
C ALA A 346 0.59 9.78 4.03
N TYR A 347 1.46 10.33 4.88
CA TYR A 347 1.11 10.87 6.19
C TYR A 347 0.14 12.05 6.09
N LEU A 348 0.39 12.98 5.18
CA LEU A 348 -0.46 14.18 5.01
C LEU A 348 -1.81 13.88 4.33
N LYS A 349 -1.89 12.81 3.52
CA LYS A 349 -3.11 12.46 2.79
C LYS A 349 -4.02 11.50 3.51
N ASN A 350 -3.51 10.73 4.48
CA ASN A 350 -4.28 9.72 5.17
C ASN A 350 -4.48 10.09 6.64
N ASP A 351 -5.70 9.92 7.12
CA ASP A 351 -6.06 10.16 8.52
C ASP A 351 -5.30 9.22 9.47
N PHE A 352 -4.96 8.01 8.99
CA PHE A 352 -4.19 6.99 9.71
C PHE A 352 -3.15 6.38 8.76
N LEU A 353 -1.91 6.25 9.21
CA LEU A 353 -0.82 5.76 8.37
C LEU A 353 -0.48 4.28 8.60
N TYR A 354 -0.23 3.88 9.84
CA TYR A 354 0.24 2.54 10.20
C TYR A 354 0.05 2.25 11.68
N GLY A 355 -0.40 1.04 12.01
CA GLY A 355 -0.56 0.58 13.38
C GLY A 355 -1.99 0.70 13.93
N LEU A 356 -2.12 0.52 15.23
CA LEU A 356 -3.41 0.54 15.94
C LEU A 356 -3.71 1.93 16.49
N TYR A 357 -4.85 2.49 16.10
CA TYR A 357 -5.35 3.77 16.59
C TYR A 357 -6.67 3.57 17.31
N ARG A 358 -6.90 4.36 18.35
CA ARG A 358 -8.21 4.51 18.97
C ARG A 358 -8.89 5.78 18.43
N ILE A 359 -10.13 5.64 18.00
CA ILE A 359 -10.91 6.78 17.50
C ILE A 359 -11.30 7.69 18.69
N LYS A 360 -11.04 8.98 18.54
CA LYS A 360 -11.35 9.94 19.60
C LYS A 360 -12.85 9.93 19.94
N ASN A 361 -13.16 9.90 21.23
CA ASN A 361 -14.53 9.86 21.75
C ASN A 361 -15.36 8.65 21.25
N SER A 362 -14.71 7.53 20.98
CA SER A 362 -15.35 6.28 20.56
C SER A 362 -14.61 5.08 21.15
N ASP A 363 -15.30 3.95 21.27
CA ASP A 363 -14.67 2.66 21.59
C ASP A 363 -14.10 1.99 20.33
N THR A 364 -14.37 2.53 19.14
CA THR A 364 -13.86 2.03 17.87
C THR A 364 -12.33 2.16 17.77
N GLN A 365 -11.70 1.12 17.28
CA GLN A 365 -10.29 1.12 16.93
C GLN A 365 -10.12 0.88 15.43
N ILE A 366 -9.05 1.39 14.85
CA ILE A 366 -8.64 1.09 13.49
C ILE A 366 -7.21 0.57 13.49
N TYR A 367 -6.99 -0.56 12.85
CA TYR A 367 -5.66 -1.06 12.56
C TYR A 367 -5.36 -0.88 11.07
N VAL A 368 -4.25 -0.21 10.77
CA VAL A 368 -3.75 0.00 9.41
C VAL A 368 -2.46 -0.80 9.24
N SER A 369 -2.50 -1.81 8.38
CA SER A 369 -1.33 -2.64 8.08
C SER A 369 -0.36 -1.94 7.13
N SER A 370 0.92 -2.29 7.22
CA SER A 370 1.92 -1.87 6.24
C SER A 370 1.85 -2.67 4.93
N GLY A 371 0.98 -3.67 4.85
CA GLY A 371 0.82 -4.55 3.69
C GLY A 371 1.76 -5.75 3.69
N VAL A 372 1.27 -6.86 3.15
CA VAL A 372 2.02 -8.13 3.04
C VAL A 372 3.16 -8.04 2.03
N ASN A 373 2.99 -7.18 1.04
CA ASN A 373 3.98 -6.91 0.01
C ASN A 373 4.19 -5.40 -0.21
N TYR A 374 4.47 -5.01 -1.42
CA TYR A 374 4.77 -3.67 -1.88
C TYR A 374 3.87 -3.31 -3.05
N TRP A 375 3.73 -2.02 -3.29
CA TRP A 375 3.07 -1.47 -4.47
C TRP A 375 4.09 -0.86 -5.44
N GLY A 376 3.94 -1.11 -6.75
CA GLY A 376 4.82 -0.59 -7.78
C GLY A 376 6.23 -1.21 -7.71
N PRO A 377 7.30 -0.42 -7.45
CA PRO A 377 8.65 -0.96 -7.38
C PRO A 377 8.83 -1.91 -6.20
N PRO A 378 9.58 -3.03 -6.39
CA PRO A 378 9.80 -4.03 -5.35
C PRO A 378 10.81 -3.53 -4.31
N VAL A 379 10.52 -2.40 -3.69
CA VAL A 379 11.39 -1.74 -2.69
C VAL A 379 10.53 -1.26 -1.54
N LYS A 380 10.88 -1.60 -0.32
CA LYS A 380 10.21 -1.16 0.90
C LYS A 380 11.23 -0.74 1.94
N MET A 381 11.19 0.52 2.38
CA MET A 381 12.28 1.13 3.17
C MET A 381 11.90 1.42 4.61
N LEU A 382 10.65 1.81 4.88
CA LEU A 382 10.23 2.32 6.18
C LEU A 382 9.66 1.24 7.09
N ASN A 383 9.10 0.20 6.49
CA ASN A 383 8.51 -0.93 7.21
C ASN A 383 8.79 -2.24 6.48
N LEU A 384 8.60 -3.33 7.20
CA LEU A 384 8.71 -4.66 6.63
C LEU A 384 7.40 -5.07 5.95
N CYS A 385 7.47 -6.04 5.04
CA CYS A 385 6.28 -6.76 4.60
C CYS A 385 5.72 -7.53 5.80
N GLU A 386 4.44 -7.35 6.16
CA GLU A 386 3.88 -7.94 7.37
C GLU A 386 2.62 -8.76 7.13
N ILE A 387 2.51 -9.85 7.85
CA ILE A 387 1.27 -10.56 8.13
C ILE A 387 0.88 -10.16 9.54
N THR A 388 -0.29 -9.56 9.75
CA THR A 388 -0.69 -9.13 11.09
C THR A 388 -1.54 -10.20 11.77
N LEU A 389 -1.15 -10.65 12.96
CA LEU A 389 -1.99 -11.48 13.83
C LEU A 389 -2.57 -10.61 14.93
N LEU A 390 -3.86 -10.30 14.80
CA LEU A 390 -4.60 -9.59 15.84
C LEU A 390 -5.21 -10.61 16.80
N THR A 391 -5.10 -10.31 18.12
CA THR A 391 -5.76 -11.09 19.17
C THR A 391 -6.74 -10.19 19.89
N LEU A 392 -8.02 -10.56 19.86
CA LEU A 392 -9.05 -9.82 20.57
C LEU A 392 -8.95 -10.09 22.07
N ARG A 393 -9.05 -9.05 22.87
CA ARG A 393 -9.01 -9.11 24.34
C ARG A 393 -10.18 -8.35 24.94
N THR A 394 -10.80 -8.94 25.94
CA THR A 394 -11.83 -8.22 26.67
C THR A 394 -11.24 -7.02 27.43
N SER A 395 -11.96 -5.93 27.45
CA SER A 395 -11.66 -4.78 28.32
C SER A 395 -12.90 -4.42 29.12
N SER A 396 -12.69 -4.21 30.39
CA SER A 396 -13.68 -3.59 31.29
C SER A 396 -14.03 -2.17 30.86
#